data_cb3c51878f5b4bd73d4f418aa48333d3
#
_entry.id   cb3c51878f5b4bd73d4f418aa48333d3
#
_cell.length_a   1.000
_cell.length_b   1.000
_cell.length_c   1.000
_cell.angle_alpha   90.00
_cell.angle_beta   90.00
_cell.angle_gamma   90.00
#
_symmetry.space_group_name_H-M   'P 1'
#
loop_
_entity.id
_entity.type
_entity.pdbx_description
1 polymer ?
#
loop_
_entity_poly.entity_id
_entity_poly.type
_entity_poly.pdbx_seq_one_letter_code
_entity_poly.pdbx_strand_id
1 'polypeptide(L)'
;MAQRYSVTPHPIETLLTWVKSKEIAIPEIQRPFVWEATKVRNLLDSLYQGYPVGYLIAWKNPTIKLKDGSSSAGKRILIDGQQRITAMMAALLGMEVLTKDYARGRIRTAFNPLAKEDEPFFEVSNPAIAKNVQWIPDLSTLFQADADLLEEIDCYMERNPSADRKTVGKALQNLLKITSNHVGLIELAEDLDIETVTEIFIR
;
A
#
# COMPACT_ATOMS: atom_id res chain seq x y z
N MET A 1 5.68 35.76 0.97
CA MET A 1 6.50 34.57 1.26
C MET A 1 6.29 33.58 0.14
N ALA A 2 7.34 32.95 -0.36
CA ALA A 2 7.21 31.90 -1.38
C ALA A 2 6.66 30.60 -0.72
N GLN A 3 5.87 29.84 -1.48
CA GLN A 3 5.41 28.53 -1.06
C GLN A 3 6.59 27.57 -0.96
N ARG A 4 6.72 26.88 0.18
CA ARG A 4 7.85 26.00 0.49
C ARG A 4 7.50 24.51 0.32
N TYR A 5 6.50 24.21 -0.46
CA TYR A 5 6.11 22.85 -0.80
C TYR A 5 5.34 22.82 -2.12
N SER A 6 5.30 21.66 -2.74
CA SER A 6 4.40 21.36 -3.86
C SER A 6 3.49 20.19 -3.51
N VAL A 7 2.34 20.09 -4.19
CA VAL A 7 1.41 18.96 -4.03
C VAL A 7 1.12 18.39 -5.40
N THR A 8 1.46 17.13 -5.59
CA THR A 8 1.23 16.43 -6.86
C THR A 8 0.53 15.09 -6.60
N PRO A 9 -0.53 14.76 -7.36
CA PRO A 9 -1.14 13.44 -7.28
C PRO A 9 -0.32 12.42 -8.07
N HIS A 10 -0.11 11.24 -7.50
CA HIS A 10 0.57 10.13 -8.17
C HIS A 10 -0.22 8.84 -8.01
N PRO A 11 -0.29 7.97 -9.04
CA PRO A 11 -0.83 6.63 -8.91
C PRO A 11 -0.09 5.84 -7.82
N ILE A 12 -0.80 4.99 -7.11
CA ILE A 12 -0.21 4.13 -6.07
C ILE A 12 0.92 3.27 -6.66
N GLU A 13 0.74 2.70 -7.85
CA GLU A 13 1.78 1.92 -8.52
C GLU A 13 3.11 2.69 -8.70
N THR A 14 3.02 3.96 -9.06
CA THR A 14 4.20 4.83 -9.19
C THR A 14 4.89 5.03 -7.84
N LEU A 15 4.11 5.33 -6.80
CA LEU A 15 4.66 5.51 -5.44
C LEU A 15 5.32 4.24 -4.92
N LEU A 16 4.70 3.07 -5.11
CA LEU A 16 5.26 1.78 -4.72
C LEU A 16 6.54 1.45 -5.51
N THR A 17 6.58 1.79 -6.80
CA THR A 17 7.76 1.64 -7.64
C THR A 17 8.91 2.51 -7.13
N TRP A 18 8.65 3.77 -6.81
CA TRP A 18 9.67 4.67 -6.25
C TRP A 18 10.21 4.22 -4.90
N VAL A 19 9.40 3.58 -4.08
CA VAL A 19 9.89 2.97 -2.83
C VAL A 19 10.76 1.74 -3.12
N LYS A 20 10.36 0.87 -4.07
CA LYS A 20 11.15 -0.30 -4.49
C LYS A 20 12.50 0.10 -5.09
N SER A 21 12.52 1.15 -5.94
CA SER A 21 13.75 1.68 -6.57
C SER A 21 14.59 2.52 -5.62
N LYS A 22 14.10 2.77 -4.41
CA LYS A 22 14.73 3.64 -3.39
C LYS A 22 14.82 5.12 -3.82
N GLU A 23 14.01 5.56 -4.76
CA GLU A 23 13.80 6.97 -5.07
C GLU A 23 13.05 7.67 -3.94
N ILE A 24 12.10 6.96 -3.30
CA ILE A 24 11.55 7.33 -2.01
C ILE A 24 12.22 6.46 -0.96
N ALA A 25 13.02 7.08 -0.10
CA ALA A 25 13.62 6.44 1.03
C ALA A 25 12.66 6.50 2.23
N ILE A 26 12.42 5.36 2.84
CA ILE A 26 11.76 5.27 4.13
C ILE A 26 12.87 5.32 5.17
N PRO A 27 12.98 6.38 6.03
CA PRO A 27 14.04 6.47 7.03
C PRO A 27 14.00 5.28 7.99
N GLU A 28 15.15 4.72 8.32
CA GLU A 28 15.26 3.56 9.21
C GLU A 28 15.11 3.87 10.71
N ILE A 29 15.14 5.17 11.11
CA ILE A 29 14.82 5.60 12.49
C ILE A 29 13.33 5.36 12.80
N GLN A 30 12.67 4.61 11.92
CA GLN A 30 11.25 4.43 11.97
C GLN A 30 10.83 3.42 12.99
N ARG A 31 9.70 3.77 13.53
CA ARG A 31 8.86 2.86 14.28
C ARG A 31 8.63 1.59 13.46
N PRO A 32 8.72 0.42 14.08
CA PRO A 32 8.27 -0.81 13.43
C PRO A 32 6.86 -0.61 12.88
N PHE A 33 6.43 -1.47 11.97
CA PHE A 33 5.07 -1.43 11.45
C PHE A 33 4.11 -1.71 12.61
N VAL A 34 3.35 -0.69 13.00
CA VAL A 34 2.47 -0.74 14.18
C VAL A 34 0.99 -0.89 13.82
N TRP A 35 0.65 -0.79 12.53
CA TRP A 35 -0.73 -0.99 12.12
C TRP A 35 -1.13 -2.45 12.29
N GLU A 36 -2.28 -2.65 12.88
CA GLU A 36 -2.89 -3.95 12.93
C GLU A 36 -3.44 -4.36 11.57
N ALA A 37 -3.55 -5.66 11.31
CA ALA A 37 -4.01 -6.20 10.04
C ALA A 37 -5.41 -5.69 9.64
N THR A 38 -6.28 -5.41 10.62
CA THR A 38 -7.59 -4.80 10.41
C THR A 38 -7.50 -3.39 9.84
N LYS A 39 -6.49 -2.60 10.23
CA LYS A 39 -6.29 -1.26 9.69
C LYS A 39 -5.76 -1.32 8.26
N VAL A 40 -4.95 -2.32 7.93
CA VAL A 40 -4.50 -2.58 6.55
C VAL A 40 -5.69 -2.98 5.67
N ARG A 41 -6.55 -3.90 6.14
CA ARG A 41 -7.79 -4.25 5.48
C ARG A 41 -8.67 -3.02 5.19
N ASN A 42 -8.89 -2.17 6.19
CA ASN A 42 -9.70 -0.96 6.05
C ASN A 42 -9.11 0.05 5.04
N LEU A 43 -7.77 0.12 4.94
CA LEU A 43 -7.11 0.92 3.92
C LEU A 43 -7.43 0.40 2.52
N LEU A 44 -7.35 -0.92 2.31
CA LEU A 44 -7.66 -1.54 1.02
C LEU A 44 -9.14 -1.36 0.65
N ASP A 45 -10.03 -1.50 1.61
CA ASP A 45 -11.46 -1.26 1.41
C ASP A 45 -11.71 0.21 0.99
N SER A 46 -11.10 1.17 1.68
CA SER A 46 -11.20 2.59 1.30
C SER A 46 -10.68 2.85 -0.12
N LEU A 47 -9.58 2.22 -0.51
CA LEU A 47 -9.04 2.34 -1.87
C LEU A 47 -9.97 1.71 -2.91
N TYR A 48 -10.55 0.55 -2.60
CA TYR A 48 -11.50 -0.13 -3.48
C TYR A 48 -12.78 0.67 -3.70
N GLN A 49 -13.24 1.37 -2.64
CA GLN A 49 -14.38 2.28 -2.67
C GLN A 49 -14.05 3.63 -3.35
N GLY A 50 -12.78 3.88 -3.69
CA GLY A 50 -12.34 5.14 -4.26
C GLY A 50 -12.27 6.30 -3.25
N TYR A 51 -12.22 6.01 -1.96
CA TYR A 51 -12.11 7.03 -0.92
C TYR A 51 -10.69 7.57 -0.78
N PRO A 52 -10.54 8.85 -0.41
CA PRO A 52 -9.23 9.43 -0.20
C PRO A 52 -8.56 8.82 1.04
N VAL A 53 -7.30 8.44 0.89
CA VAL A 53 -6.52 7.82 1.97
C VAL A 53 -5.48 8.77 2.59
N GLY A 54 -5.60 10.07 2.31
CA GLY A 54 -4.74 11.13 2.81
C GLY A 54 -3.52 11.38 1.94
N TYR A 55 -2.57 12.19 2.45
CA TYR A 55 -1.37 12.61 1.74
C TYR A 55 -0.14 11.87 2.24
N LEU A 56 0.87 11.77 1.38
CA LEU A 56 2.25 11.46 1.77
C LEU A 56 3.02 12.77 1.85
N ILE A 57 3.96 12.86 2.78
CA ILE A 57 4.86 14.02 2.87
C ILE A 57 6.29 13.51 2.68
N ALA A 58 6.97 14.05 1.70
CA ALA A 58 8.36 13.74 1.41
C ALA A 58 9.22 15.02 1.40
N TRP A 59 10.48 14.83 1.72
CA TRP A 59 11.47 15.89 1.69
C TRP A 59 12.70 15.46 0.89
N LYS A 60 13.09 16.26 -0.06
CA LYS A 60 14.24 16.00 -0.90
C LYS A 60 15.45 16.75 -0.37
N ASN A 61 16.20 16.11 0.51
CA ASN A 61 17.43 16.71 1.06
C ASN A 61 18.67 15.94 0.62
N PRO A 62 19.62 16.59 -0.06
CA PRO A 62 20.82 15.95 -0.59
C PRO A 62 21.86 15.58 0.47
N THR A 63 21.76 16.10 1.69
CA THR A 63 22.82 16.03 2.71
C THR A 63 22.62 15.00 3.81
N ILE A 64 21.47 14.35 3.87
CA ILE A 64 21.18 13.34 4.92
C ILE A 64 21.87 12.03 4.57
N LYS A 65 22.61 11.47 5.53
CA LYS A 65 23.11 10.11 5.46
C LYS A 65 22.00 9.13 5.82
N LEU A 66 21.74 8.20 4.92
CA LEU A 66 20.87 7.06 5.18
C LEU A 66 21.60 6.04 6.06
N LYS A 67 20.89 5.15 6.75
CA LYS A 67 21.48 4.14 7.64
C LYS A 67 22.43 3.15 6.94
N ASP A 68 22.22 2.90 5.64
CA ASP A 68 23.13 2.07 4.85
C ASP A 68 24.46 2.81 4.51
N GLY A 69 24.67 3.98 5.09
CA GLY A 69 25.83 4.85 4.86
C GLY A 69 25.80 5.60 3.52
N SER A 70 24.77 5.38 2.70
CA SER A 70 24.62 6.09 1.42
C SER A 70 24.12 7.53 1.65
N SER A 71 24.44 8.43 0.71
CA SER A 71 23.88 9.78 0.69
C SER A 71 22.42 9.75 0.22
N SER A 72 21.59 10.63 0.80
CA SER A 72 20.23 10.88 0.31
C SER A 72 20.19 11.68 -0.99
N ALA A 73 21.35 12.00 -1.57
CA ALA A 73 21.44 12.83 -2.77
C ALA A 73 20.47 12.39 -3.87
N GLY A 74 19.53 13.26 -4.20
CA GLY A 74 18.50 13.02 -5.20
C GLY A 74 17.31 12.17 -4.74
N LYS A 75 17.30 11.61 -3.52
CA LYS A 75 16.19 10.80 -2.99
C LYS A 75 15.20 11.65 -2.23
N ARG A 76 13.93 11.26 -2.31
CA ARG A 76 12.86 11.75 -1.46
C ARG A 76 12.85 10.98 -0.15
N ILE A 77 12.91 11.65 0.97
CA ILE A 77 12.80 11.06 2.30
C ILE A 77 11.34 11.16 2.72
N LEU A 78 10.69 10.02 2.94
CA LEU A 78 9.30 10.00 3.37
C LEU A 78 9.20 10.44 4.84
N ILE A 79 8.57 11.59 5.07
CA ILE A 79 8.40 12.18 6.40
C ILE A 79 7.09 11.70 7.04
N ASP A 80 6.00 11.70 6.29
CA ASP A 80 4.70 11.14 6.76
C ASP A 80 4.07 10.20 5.74
N GLY A 81 3.19 9.33 6.23
CA GLY A 81 2.51 8.32 5.44
C GLY A 81 3.25 6.99 5.33
N GLN A 82 4.31 6.79 6.09
CA GLN A 82 5.15 5.59 6.08
C GLN A 82 4.37 4.31 6.37
N GLN A 83 3.54 4.33 7.42
CA GLN A 83 2.70 3.17 7.78
C GLN A 83 1.74 2.82 6.64
N ARG A 84 1.24 3.83 5.93
CA ARG A 84 0.34 3.68 4.78
C ARG A 84 1.02 3.06 3.58
N ILE A 85 2.19 3.56 3.22
CA ILE A 85 3.03 2.96 2.16
C ILE A 85 3.42 1.52 2.52
N THR A 86 3.88 1.30 3.76
CA THR A 86 4.26 -0.05 4.23
C THR A 86 3.06 -1.00 4.20
N ALA A 87 1.86 -0.54 4.58
CA ALA A 87 0.63 -1.33 4.49
C ALA A 87 0.30 -1.72 3.04
N MET A 88 0.40 -0.78 2.10
CA MET A 88 0.18 -1.07 0.67
C MET A 88 1.23 -2.03 0.11
N MET A 89 2.51 -1.86 0.46
CA MET A 89 3.57 -2.80 0.05
C MET A 89 3.35 -4.20 0.62
N ALA A 90 2.96 -4.31 1.88
CA ALA A 90 2.67 -5.60 2.51
C ALA A 90 1.46 -6.29 1.87
N ALA A 91 0.36 -5.58 1.69
CA ALA A 91 -0.89 -6.16 1.24
C ALA A 91 -0.95 -6.40 -0.27
N LEU A 92 -0.47 -5.44 -1.09
CA LEU A 92 -0.53 -5.55 -2.56
C LEU A 92 0.66 -6.31 -3.14
N LEU A 93 1.87 -6.13 -2.58
CA LEU A 93 3.08 -6.75 -3.11
C LEU A 93 3.53 -7.98 -2.32
N GLY A 94 2.84 -8.33 -1.23
CA GLY A 94 3.17 -9.47 -0.39
C GLY A 94 4.51 -9.32 0.35
N MET A 95 4.98 -8.09 0.56
CA MET A 95 6.26 -7.86 1.22
C MET A 95 6.15 -8.12 2.74
N GLU A 96 7.22 -8.68 3.31
CA GLU A 96 7.33 -8.81 4.76
C GLU A 96 7.57 -7.45 5.40
N VAL A 97 6.96 -7.25 6.55
CA VAL A 97 7.13 -6.05 7.38
C VAL A 97 7.78 -6.40 8.70
N LEU A 98 8.52 -5.46 9.28
CA LEU A 98 9.02 -5.56 10.64
C LEU A 98 7.90 -5.14 11.59
N THR A 99 7.32 -6.10 12.30
CA THR A 99 6.21 -5.88 13.23
C THR A 99 6.67 -5.14 14.51
N LYS A 100 5.71 -4.74 15.33
CA LYS A 100 5.96 -4.10 16.63
C LYS A 100 6.84 -4.94 17.58
N ASP A 101 6.83 -6.26 17.39
CA ASP A 101 7.63 -7.20 18.20
C ASP A 101 9.01 -7.47 17.55
N TYR A 102 9.43 -6.63 16.59
CA TYR A 102 10.68 -6.76 15.82
C TYR A 102 10.83 -8.10 15.09
N ALA A 103 9.73 -8.80 14.84
CA ALA A 103 9.69 -9.99 14.01
C ALA A 103 9.31 -9.64 12.57
N ARG A 104 9.85 -10.36 11.60
CA ARG A 104 9.37 -10.28 10.22
C ARG A 104 8.09 -11.08 10.06
N GLY A 105 7.10 -10.49 9.41
CA GLY A 105 5.82 -11.14 9.18
C GLY A 105 5.13 -10.63 7.92
N ARG A 106 4.31 -11.48 7.34
CA ARG A 106 3.43 -11.11 6.22
C ARG A 106 2.06 -10.74 6.73
N ILE A 107 1.53 -9.64 6.20
CA ILE A 107 0.14 -9.23 6.41
C ILE A 107 -0.64 -9.68 5.17
N ARG A 108 -1.46 -10.72 5.35
CA ARG A 108 -2.29 -11.23 4.27
C ARG A 108 -3.71 -10.69 4.43
N THR A 109 -4.21 -10.10 3.35
CA THR A 109 -5.61 -9.68 3.25
C THR A 109 -6.30 -10.54 2.21
N ALA A 110 -7.46 -11.05 2.56
CA ALA A 110 -8.31 -11.83 1.66
C ALA A 110 -9.32 -10.91 0.95
N PHE A 111 -9.74 -11.31 -0.24
CA PHE A 111 -10.73 -10.62 -1.04
C PHE A 111 -11.87 -11.56 -1.44
N ASN A 112 -13.13 -11.11 -1.31
CA ASN A 112 -14.32 -11.83 -1.76
C ASN A 112 -14.92 -11.15 -3.00
N PRO A 113 -14.74 -11.72 -4.22
CA PRO A 113 -15.30 -11.15 -5.44
C PRO A 113 -16.82 -11.22 -5.52
N LEU A 114 -17.47 -12.06 -4.69
CA LEU A 114 -18.92 -12.26 -4.66
C LEU A 114 -19.62 -11.51 -3.51
N ALA A 115 -18.86 -10.70 -2.74
CA ALA A 115 -19.44 -9.92 -1.66
C ALA A 115 -20.55 -9.00 -2.18
N LYS A 116 -21.65 -8.92 -1.45
CA LYS A 116 -22.75 -7.99 -1.70
C LYS A 116 -22.46 -6.65 -1.02
N GLU A 117 -23.32 -5.68 -1.27
CA GLU A 117 -23.15 -4.30 -0.79
C GLU A 117 -23.04 -4.18 0.74
N ASP A 118 -23.70 -5.09 1.46
CA ASP A 118 -23.72 -5.19 2.92
C ASP A 118 -22.70 -6.19 3.50
N GLU A 119 -21.92 -6.85 2.65
CA GLU A 119 -20.91 -7.83 3.03
C GLU A 119 -19.49 -7.25 2.84
N PRO A 120 -18.51 -7.69 3.64
CA PRO A 120 -17.13 -7.21 3.50
C PRO A 120 -16.47 -7.76 2.24
N PHE A 121 -15.92 -6.90 1.40
CA PHE A 121 -15.06 -7.29 0.29
C PHE A 121 -13.69 -7.77 0.75
N PHE A 122 -13.22 -7.27 1.89
CA PHE A 122 -11.89 -7.55 2.43
C PHE A 122 -11.97 -8.09 3.85
N GLU A 123 -11.14 -9.08 4.13
CA GLU A 123 -10.95 -9.61 5.47
C GLU A 123 -9.46 -9.89 5.76
N VAL A 124 -9.10 -9.89 7.05
CA VAL A 124 -7.79 -10.36 7.47
C VAL A 124 -7.74 -11.87 7.26
N SER A 125 -6.77 -12.32 6.47
CA SER A 125 -6.64 -13.75 6.16
C SER A 125 -6.33 -14.56 7.43
N ASN A 126 -7.08 -15.63 7.62
CA ASN A 126 -6.95 -16.57 8.71
C ASN A 126 -7.34 -17.99 8.23
N PRO A 127 -7.11 -19.03 9.03
CA PRO A 127 -7.42 -20.41 8.60
C PRO A 127 -8.87 -20.67 8.21
N ALA A 128 -9.86 -19.94 8.76
CA ALA A 128 -11.26 -20.08 8.38
C ALA A 128 -11.52 -19.45 7.01
N ILE A 129 -11.03 -18.24 6.80
CA ILE A 129 -11.09 -17.54 5.50
C ILE A 129 -10.38 -18.34 4.41
N ALA A 130 -9.19 -18.89 4.71
CA ALA A 130 -8.42 -19.68 3.74
C ALA A 130 -9.10 -20.97 3.30
N LYS A 131 -10.02 -21.52 4.12
CA LYS A 131 -10.82 -22.70 3.78
C LYS A 131 -12.14 -22.37 3.08
N ASN A 132 -12.57 -21.12 3.11
CA ASN A 132 -13.82 -20.69 2.49
C ASN A 132 -13.58 -20.39 1.01
N VAL A 133 -14.20 -21.18 0.14
CA VAL A 133 -14.03 -21.12 -1.33
C VAL A 133 -14.42 -19.77 -1.96
N GLN A 134 -15.25 -18.97 -1.27
CA GLN A 134 -15.65 -17.63 -1.74
C GLN A 134 -14.54 -16.59 -1.62
N TRP A 135 -13.51 -16.88 -0.82
CA TRP A 135 -12.42 -15.94 -0.59
C TRP A 135 -11.17 -16.30 -1.41
N ILE A 136 -10.52 -15.28 -1.94
CA ILE A 136 -9.13 -15.33 -2.37
C ILE A 136 -8.30 -15.00 -1.14
N PRO A 137 -7.59 -15.97 -0.53
CA PRO A 137 -7.05 -15.82 0.83
C PRO A 137 -5.84 -14.89 0.94
N ASP A 138 -5.16 -14.60 -0.17
CA ASP A 138 -4.03 -13.67 -0.25
C ASP A 138 -4.13 -12.88 -1.56
N LEU A 139 -4.70 -11.68 -1.49
CA LEU A 139 -4.90 -10.85 -2.68
C LEU A 139 -3.59 -10.39 -3.33
N SER A 140 -2.45 -10.47 -2.62
CA SER A 140 -1.16 -10.08 -3.19
C SER A 140 -0.73 -10.95 -4.37
N THR A 141 -1.25 -12.17 -4.49
CA THR A 141 -0.99 -13.05 -5.65
C THR A 141 -1.48 -12.43 -6.96
N LEU A 142 -2.55 -11.65 -6.91
CA LEU A 142 -3.14 -10.99 -8.09
C LEU A 142 -2.32 -9.80 -8.59
N PHE A 143 -1.37 -9.31 -7.80
CA PHE A 143 -0.51 -8.17 -8.15
C PHE A 143 0.93 -8.58 -8.47
N GLN A 144 1.21 -9.88 -8.58
CA GLN A 144 2.51 -10.34 -9.01
C GLN A 144 2.70 -10.11 -10.52
N ALA A 145 3.95 -9.97 -10.95
CA ALA A 145 4.26 -9.66 -12.35
C ALA A 145 3.88 -10.78 -13.33
N ASP A 146 3.77 -11.99 -12.84
CA ASP A 146 3.40 -13.21 -13.56
C ASP A 146 1.93 -13.62 -13.35
N ALA A 147 1.14 -12.80 -12.65
CA ALA A 147 -0.26 -13.10 -12.41
C ALA A 147 -1.07 -13.02 -13.71
N ASP A 148 -1.78 -14.10 -14.05
CA ASP A 148 -2.75 -14.14 -15.13
C ASP A 148 -4.17 -14.03 -14.58
N LEU A 149 -4.82 -12.90 -14.88
CA LEU A 149 -6.18 -12.64 -14.43
C LEU A 149 -7.19 -13.66 -14.95
N LEU A 150 -7.02 -14.17 -16.15
CA LEU A 150 -7.95 -15.16 -16.72
C LEU A 150 -7.81 -16.50 -16.02
N GLU A 151 -6.58 -16.93 -15.75
CA GLU A 151 -6.30 -18.14 -14.98
C GLU A 151 -6.86 -18.04 -13.56
N GLU A 152 -6.68 -16.90 -12.89
CA GLU A 152 -7.25 -16.67 -11.55
C GLU A 152 -8.78 -16.70 -11.54
N ILE A 153 -9.43 -16.15 -12.56
CA ILE A 153 -10.89 -16.27 -12.73
C ILE A 153 -11.28 -17.72 -12.93
N ASP A 154 -10.58 -18.49 -13.77
CA ASP A 154 -10.89 -19.89 -14.02
C ASP A 154 -10.72 -20.73 -12.76
N CYS A 155 -9.63 -20.59 -12.03
CA CYS A 155 -9.38 -21.24 -10.75
C CYS A 155 -10.46 -20.89 -9.69
N TYR A 156 -10.93 -19.62 -9.70
CA TYR A 156 -11.99 -19.21 -8.79
C TYR A 156 -13.34 -19.88 -9.17
N MET A 157 -13.67 -19.91 -10.46
CA MET A 157 -14.90 -20.51 -10.97
C MET A 157 -14.95 -22.03 -10.73
N GLU A 158 -13.82 -22.73 -10.84
CA GLU A 158 -13.74 -24.17 -10.50
C GLU A 158 -14.16 -24.45 -9.05
N ARG A 159 -13.78 -23.56 -8.12
CA ARG A 159 -14.16 -23.66 -6.71
C ARG A 159 -15.57 -23.16 -6.42
N ASN A 160 -16.14 -22.34 -7.31
CA ASN A 160 -17.45 -21.71 -7.16
C ASN A 160 -18.27 -21.84 -8.47
N PRO A 161 -18.69 -23.07 -8.85
CA PRO A 161 -19.31 -23.32 -10.15
C PRO A 161 -20.68 -22.64 -10.36
N SER A 162 -21.33 -22.21 -9.27
CA SER A 162 -22.60 -21.46 -9.31
C SER A 162 -22.41 -19.94 -9.43
N ALA A 163 -21.18 -19.45 -9.36
CA ALA A 163 -20.89 -18.02 -9.46
C ALA A 163 -21.07 -17.50 -10.90
N ASP A 164 -21.41 -16.23 -11.04
CA ASP A 164 -21.42 -15.59 -12.35
C ASP A 164 -20.00 -15.10 -12.71
N ARG A 165 -19.41 -15.72 -13.73
CA ARG A 165 -18.06 -15.39 -14.23
C ARG A 165 -17.84 -13.90 -14.54
N LYS A 166 -18.87 -13.24 -15.07
CA LYS A 166 -18.79 -11.81 -15.39
C LYS A 166 -18.69 -10.96 -14.14
N THR A 167 -19.43 -11.30 -13.09
CA THR A 167 -19.38 -10.64 -11.80
C THR A 167 -18.02 -10.79 -11.15
N VAL A 168 -17.49 -12.02 -11.10
CA VAL A 168 -16.15 -12.31 -10.59
C VAL A 168 -15.09 -11.52 -11.37
N GLY A 169 -15.11 -11.60 -12.69
CA GLY A 169 -14.14 -10.89 -13.54
C GLY A 169 -14.17 -9.37 -13.33
N LYS A 170 -15.37 -8.77 -13.19
CA LYS A 170 -15.53 -7.35 -12.91
C LYS A 170 -14.98 -6.96 -11.53
N ALA A 171 -15.24 -7.78 -10.51
CA ALA A 171 -14.75 -7.54 -9.16
C ALA A 171 -13.21 -7.58 -9.10
N LEU A 172 -12.58 -8.57 -9.75
CA LEU A 172 -11.13 -8.68 -9.82
C LEU A 172 -10.50 -7.54 -10.63
N GLN A 173 -11.12 -7.13 -11.74
CA GLN A 173 -10.65 -5.96 -12.50
C GLN A 173 -10.73 -4.67 -11.66
N ASN A 174 -11.78 -4.50 -10.85
CA ASN A 174 -11.90 -3.36 -9.97
C ASN A 174 -10.87 -3.42 -8.83
N LEU A 175 -10.57 -4.60 -8.30
CA LEU A 175 -9.49 -4.78 -7.33
C LEU A 175 -8.14 -4.34 -7.89
N LEU A 176 -7.79 -4.77 -9.10
CA LEU A 176 -6.53 -4.39 -9.74
C LEU A 176 -6.41 -2.89 -10.00
N LYS A 177 -7.54 -2.19 -10.22
CA LYS A 177 -7.55 -0.72 -10.38
C LYS A 177 -7.16 0.06 -9.14
N ILE A 178 -7.09 -0.55 -7.96
CA ILE A 178 -6.62 0.12 -6.73
C ILE A 178 -5.25 0.78 -6.94
N THR A 179 -4.36 0.14 -7.68
CA THR A 179 -3.02 0.67 -7.95
C THR A 179 -3.01 1.92 -8.82
N SER A 180 -4.08 2.14 -9.60
CA SER A 180 -4.27 3.36 -10.41
C SER A 180 -4.89 4.52 -9.61
N ASN A 181 -5.37 4.30 -8.40
CA ASN A 181 -5.88 5.37 -7.53
C ASN A 181 -4.74 6.33 -7.18
N HIS A 182 -5.07 7.62 -7.10
CA HIS A 182 -4.09 8.66 -6.83
C HIS A 182 -4.00 9.00 -5.35
N VAL A 183 -2.77 9.16 -4.90
CA VAL A 183 -2.45 9.69 -3.57
C VAL A 183 -1.66 10.98 -3.75
N GLY A 184 -2.03 12.02 -3.01
CA GLY A 184 -1.32 13.29 -3.05
C GLY A 184 0.04 13.17 -2.35
N LEU A 185 1.10 13.55 -3.05
CA LEU A 185 2.44 13.68 -2.50
C LEU A 185 2.73 15.17 -2.27
N ILE A 186 2.97 15.52 -1.02
CA ILE A 186 3.48 16.84 -0.62
C ILE A 186 5.00 16.75 -0.59
N GLU A 187 5.67 17.46 -1.48
CA GLU A 187 7.12 17.55 -1.48
C GLU A 187 7.55 18.88 -0.84
N LEU A 188 8.30 18.79 0.25
CA LEU A 188 8.89 19.94 0.92
C LEU A 188 10.09 20.46 0.14
N ALA A 189 10.30 21.78 0.17
CA ALA A 189 11.37 22.43 -0.53
C ALA A 189 12.76 21.94 -0.08
N GLU A 190 13.70 21.85 -1.01
CA GLU A 190 15.04 21.29 -0.78
C GLU A 190 15.90 22.16 0.16
N ASP A 191 15.62 23.46 0.22
CA ASP A 191 16.33 24.46 1.02
C ASP A 191 15.90 24.51 2.49
N LEU A 192 14.91 23.68 2.88
CA LEU A 192 14.51 23.55 4.28
C LEU A 192 15.57 22.77 5.07
N ASP A 193 15.86 23.26 6.28
CA ASP A 193 16.68 22.52 7.23
C ASP A 193 15.86 21.47 8.01
N ILE A 194 16.56 20.58 8.70
CA ILE A 194 15.93 19.48 9.45
C ILE A 194 15.09 20.00 10.64
N GLU A 195 15.46 21.13 11.21
CA GLU A 195 14.74 21.73 12.34
C GLU A 195 13.38 22.23 11.88
N THR A 196 13.35 22.98 10.78
CA THR A 196 12.10 23.46 10.14
C THR A 196 11.22 22.31 9.70
N VAL A 197 11.77 21.26 9.10
CA VAL A 197 11.00 20.07 8.71
C VAL A 197 10.40 19.38 9.94
N THR A 198 11.17 19.28 11.02
CA THR A 198 10.67 18.70 12.27
C THR A 198 9.55 19.54 12.88
N GLU A 199 9.67 20.88 12.88
CA GLU A 199 8.62 21.78 13.35
C GLU A 199 7.32 21.65 12.55
N ILE A 200 7.39 21.56 11.23
CA ILE A 200 6.24 21.34 10.36
C ILE A 200 5.48 20.06 10.77
N PHE A 201 6.24 19.09 11.28
CA PHE A 201 5.72 17.76 11.62
C PHE A 201 5.08 17.68 13.01
N ILE A 202 5.55 18.51 13.96
CA ILE A 202 5.06 18.52 15.35
C ILE A 202 3.79 19.38 15.49
N ARG A 203 3.54 20.29 14.55
CA ARG A 203 2.34 21.15 14.50
C ARG A 203 1.11 20.43 13.95
#